data_efc86f13949b4835af90f997d1b69a71
#
_entry.id   efc86f13949b4835af90f997d1b69a71
#
_cell.length_a   1.000
_cell.length_b   1.000
_cell.length_c   1.000
_cell.angle_alpha   90.00
_cell.angle_beta   90.00
_cell.angle_gamma   90.00
#
_symmetry.space_group_name_H-M   'P 1'
#
loop_
_entity.id
_entity.type
_entity.pdbx_description
1 polymer ?
#
loop_
_entity_poly.entity_id
_entity_poly.type
_entity_poly.pdbx_seq_one_letter_code
_entity_poly.pdbx_strand_id
1 'polypeptide(L)'
;ISMQENTKRRREGMLTDLYVTGTNALTKDGKLVNADGSGNRVAAMIFGPKKVLVIVGKNKIVETVEDGFDRVMNIAAVKNIERMNNKSIEMGKEPRHNLDNIANKFTYIKADEKDRIVLIIVNEELGF
;
A
#
# COMPACT_ATOMS: atom_id res chain seq x y z
N ILE A 1 -19.58 1.65 -10.14
CA ILE A 1 -18.52 2.40 -10.84
C ILE A 1 -17.74 1.43 -11.72
N SER A 2 -17.51 1.79 -12.98
CA SER A 2 -16.79 0.95 -13.93
C SER A 2 -15.30 0.86 -13.57
N MET A 3 -14.63 -0.19 -14.10
CA MET A 3 -13.19 -0.34 -13.94
C MET A 3 -12.43 0.84 -14.60
N GLN A 4 -12.90 1.30 -15.75
CA GLN A 4 -12.31 2.45 -16.46
C GLN A 4 -12.41 3.72 -15.64
N GLU A 5 -13.55 4.01 -15.05
CA GLU A 5 -13.76 5.17 -14.21
C GLU A 5 -12.92 5.09 -12.92
N ASN A 6 -12.84 3.93 -12.30
CA ASN A 6 -12.00 3.72 -11.13
C ASN A 6 -10.52 3.97 -11.46
N THR A 7 -10.04 3.48 -12.59
CA THR A 7 -8.66 3.72 -13.04
C THR A 7 -8.41 5.21 -13.30
N LYS A 8 -9.38 5.89 -13.92
CA LYS A 8 -9.30 7.34 -14.14
C LYS A 8 -9.16 8.10 -12.83
N ARG A 9 -10.00 7.80 -11.83
CA ARG A 9 -9.95 8.43 -10.51
C ARG A 9 -8.62 8.19 -9.80
N ARG A 10 -8.07 6.98 -9.92
CA ARG A 10 -6.75 6.67 -9.36
C ARG A 10 -5.65 7.52 -9.98
N ARG A 11 -5.71 7.77 -11.28
CA ARG A 11 -4.76 8.67 -11.97
C ARG A 11 -4.95 10.13 -11.55
N GLU A 12 -6.19 10.58 -11.43
CA GLU A 12 -6.51 11.93 -10.96
C GLU A 12 -6.01 12.16 -9.52
N GLY A 13 -6.00 11.12 -8.70
CA GLY A 13 -5.46 11.15 -7.34
C GLY A 13 -3.99 11.55 -7.27
N MET A 14 -3.25 11.38 -8.36
CA MET A 14 -1.83 11.78 -8.44
C MET A 14 -1.63 13.30 -8.38
N LEU A 15 -2.67 14.07 -8.67
CA LEU A 15 -2.61 15.54 -8.73
C LEU A 15 -3.28 16.20 -7.52
N THR A 16 -3.61 15.45 -6.50
CA THR A 16 -4.26 15.99 -5.30
C THR A 16 -3.26 16.71 -4.38
N ASP A 17 -3.79 17.60 -3.55
CA ASP A 17 -2.98 18.28 -2.54
C ASP A 17 -2.61 17.36 -1.38
N LEU A 18 -3.50 16.43 -1.03
CA LEU A 18 -3.31 15.47 0.04
C LEU A 18 -3.74 14.07 -0.40
N TYR A 19 -2.87 13.11 -0.19
CA TYR A 19 -3.14 11.69 -0.41
C TYR A 19 -3.06 10.96 0.92
N VAL A 20 -4.14 10.28 1.30
CA VAL A 20 -4.21 9.53 2.56
C VAL A 20 -4.10 8.04 2.25
N THR A 21 -3.17 7.37 2.91
CA THR A 21 -2.92 5.95 2.67
C THR A 21 -2.42 5.24 3.93
N GLY A 22 -2.44 3.93 3.91
CA GLY A 22 -1.66 3.10 4.81
C GLY A 22 -0.28 2.81 4.22
N THR A 23 0.47 1.95 4.88
CA THR A 23 1.72 1.39 4.37
C THR A 23 1.77 -0.10 4.67
N ASN A 24 2.47 -0.88 3.86
CA ASN A 24 2.63 -2.30 4.12
C ASN A 24 3.62 -2.58 5.25
N ALA A 25 4.68 -1.79 5.34
CA ALA A 25 5.63 -1.86 6.45
C ALA A 25 6.29 -0.52 6.72
N LEU A 26 6.59 -0.27 7.99
CA LEU A 26 7.34 0.88 8.47
C LEU A 26 8.50 0.36 9.29
N THR A 27 9.72 0.73 8.94
CA THR A 27 10.88 0.39 9.77
C THR A 27 10.98 1.29 10.99
N LYS A 28 11.65 0.83 12.03
CA LYS A 28 11.83 1.61 13.25
C LYS A 28 12.58 2.92 13.02
N ASP A 29 13.41 2.98 11.98
CA ASP A 29 14.14 4.20 11.60
C ASP A 29 13.38 5.05 10.55
N GLY A 30 12.12 4.75 10.30
CA GLY A 30 11.23 5.62 9.52
C GLY A 30 11.19 5.38 8.02
N LYS A 31 11.64 4.23 7.54
CA LYS A 31 11.58 3.88 6.12
C LYS A 31 10.28 3.15 5.79
N LEU A 32 9.76 3.37 4.60
CA LEU A 32 8.49 2.78 4.15
C LEU A 32 8.75 1.72 3.08
N VAL A 33 8.10 0.57 3.23
CA VAL A 33 8.13 -0.51 2.23
C VAL A 33 6.71 -0.81 1.81
N ASN A 34 6.47 -0.79 0.50
CA ASN A 34 5.14 -0.99 -0.06
C ASN A 34 5.18 -1.79 -1.35
N ALA A 35 4.07 -2.46 -1.64
CA ALA A 35 3.87 -3.12 -2.92
C ALA A 35 2.42 -2.98 -3.37
N ASP A 36 2.25 -2.83 -4.67
CA ASP A 36 0.94 -2.77 -5.33
C ASP A 36 0.91 -3.69 -6.55
N GLY A 37 -0.28 -4.13 -6.92
CA GLY A 37 -0.50 -4.80 -8.20
C GLY A 37 -0.43 -3.81 -9.35
N SER A 38 -1.26 -2.77 -9.34
CA SER A 38 -1.32 -1.76 -10.40
C SER A 38 -0.33 -0.61 -10.22
N GLY A 39 0.12 -0.35 -9.00
CA GLY A 39 1.11 0.68 -8.72
C GLY A 39 0.56 2.07 -8.42
N ASN A 40 -0.74 2.22 -8.29
CA ASN A 40 -1.36 3.52 -8.05
C ASN A 40 -0.95 4.13 -6.70
N ARG A 41 -0.92 3.33 -5.64
CA ARG A 41 -0.56 3.80 -4.31
C ARG A 41 0.94 4.08 -4.19
N VAL A 42 1.77 3.18 -4.67
CA VAL A 42 3.23 3.38 -4.63
C VAL A 42 3.65 4.58 -5.46
N ALA A 43 3.02 4.81 -6.62
CA ALA A 43 3.29 5.99 -7.45
C ALA A 43 2.91 7.29 -6.73
N ALA A 44 1.75 7.33 -6.07
CA ALA A 44 1.31 8.49 -5.31
C ALA A 44 2.23 8.78 -4.11
N MET A 45 2.68 7.74 -3.42
CA MET A 45 3.61 7.89 -2.29
C MET A 45 4.98 8.41 -2.75
N ILE A 46 5.43 8.01 -3.94
CA ILE A 46 6.74 8.40 -4.48
C ILE A 46 6.76 9.87 -4.88
N PHE A 47 5.76 10.36 -5.60
CA PHE A 47 5.88 11.70 -6.17
C PHE A 47 4.58 12.49 -6.33
N GLY A 48 3.53 11.94 -6.87
CA GLY A 48 2.38 12.69 -7.41
C GLY A 48 1.78 13.77 -6.51
N PRO A 49 1.10 13.42 -5.41
CA PRO A 49 0.46 14.39 -4.52
C PRO A 49 1.46 15.29 -3.78
N LYS A 50 1.04 16.51 -3.46
CA LYS A 50 1.89 17.46 -2.72
C LYS A 50 2.24 16.96 -1.32
N LYS A 51 1.27 16.33 -0.63
CA LYS A 51 1.45 15.74 0.70
C LYS A 51 0.87 14.34 0.76
N VAL A 52 1.49 13.48 1.54
CA VAL A 52 1.03 12.12 1.81
C VAL A 52 0.88 11.94 3.32
N LEU A 53 -0.32 11.60 3.75
CA LEU A 53 -0.59 11.23 5.13
C LEU A 53 -0.65 9.70 5.21
N VAL A 54 0.29 9.11 5.95
CA VAL A 54 0.35 7.67 6.15
C VAL A 54 -0.16 7.33 7.54
N ILE A 55 -1.27 6.60 7.61
CA ILE A 55 -1.83 6.11 8.87
C ILE A 55 -1.42 4.65 9.00
N VAL A 56 -0.67 4.33 10.04
CA VAL A 56 -0.04 3.03 10.19
C VAL A 56 -0.29 2.45 11.58
N GLY A 57 -0.80 1.22 11.61
CA GLY A 57 -0.95 0.46 12.85
C GLY A 57 0.37 -0.15 13.31
N LYS A 58 0.47 -0.44 14.59
CA LYS A 58 1.67 -1.04 15.19
C LYS A 58 2.09 -2.38 14.57
N ASN A 59 1.14 -3.10 13.99
CA ASN A 59 1.39 -4.39 13.31
C ASN A 59 2.25 -4.27 12.05
N LYS A 60 2.45 -3.05 11.54
CA LYS A 60 3.26 -2.78 10.34
C LYS A 60 4.72 -2.46 10.64
N ILE A 61 5.06 -2.25 11.92
CA ILE A 61 6.41 -1.84 12.32
C ILE A 61 7.36 -3.04 12.28
N VAL A 62 8.47 -2.88 11.58
CA VAL A 62 9.51 -3.91 11.42
C VAL A 62 10.89 -3.33 11.76
N GLU A 63 11.90 -4.19 11.96
CA GLU A 63 13.25 -3.76 12.30
C GLU A 63 14.00 -3.21 11.09
N THR A 64 13.97 -3.92 9.97
CA THR A 64 14.78 -3.63 8.78
C THR A 64 13.91 -3.55 7.52
N VAL A 65 14.50 -3.02 6.44
CA VAL A 65 13.86 -3.00 5.11
C VAL A 65 13.62 -4.42 4.59
N GLU A 66 14.55 -5.34 4.84
CA GLU A 66 14.41 -6.75 4.48
C GLU A 66 13.21 -7.37 5.18
N ASP A 67 13.04 -7.12 6.47
CA ASP A 67 11.86 -7.54 7.23
C ASP A 67 10.58 -6.92 6.64
N GLY A 68 10.66 -5.69 6.14
CA GLY A 68 9.57 -5.03 5.45
C GLY A 68 9.14 -5.77 4.19
N PHE A 69 10.06 -6.15 3.35
CA PHE A 69 9.78 -6.96 2.16
C PHE A 69 9.22 -8.33 2.52
N ASP A 70 9.77 -8.98 3.53
CA ASP A 70 9.26 -10.26 4.02
C ASP A 70 7.82 -10.13 4.52
N ARG A 71 7.52 -9.06 5.25
CA ARG A 71 6.15 -8.80 5.71
C ARG A 71 5.19 -8.58 4.55
N VAL A 72 5.60 -7.84 3.51
CA VAL A 72 4.78 -7.64 2.31
C VAL A 72 4.42 -8.98 1.69
N MET A 73 5.37 -9.86 1.46
CA MET A 73 5.13 -11.11 0.75
C MET A 73 4.46 -12.18 1.62
N ASN A 74 4.81 -12.27 2.90
CA ASN A 74 4.37 -13.37 3.76
C ASN A 74 3.10 -13.04 4.55
N ILE A 75 2.76 -11.77 4.72
CA ILE A 75 1.58 -11.35 5.49
C ILE A 75 0.63 -10.54 4.64
N ALA A 76 1.03 -9.37 4.19
CA ALA A 76 0.14 -8.44 3.49
C ALA A 76 -0.36 -9.02 2.17
N ALA A 77 0.52 -9.57 1.36
CA ALA A 77 0.14 -10.17 0.08
C ALA A 77 -0.79 -11.37 0.27
N VAL A 78 -0.48 -12.25 1.22
CA VAL A 78 -1.30 -13.43 1.50
C VAL A 78 -2.71 -13.05 1.94
N LYS A 79 -2.84 -12.12 2.89
CA LYS A 79 -4.14 -11.64 3.36
C LYS A 79 -4.93 -10.90 2.27
N ASN A 80 -4.23 -10.15 1.44
CA ASN A 80 -4.86 -9.42 0.34
C ASN A 80 -5.35 -10.36 -0.77
N ILE A 81 -4.62 -11.42 -1.08
CA ILE A 81 -5.05 -12.48 -1.99
C ILE A 81 -6.37 -13.08 -1.50
N GLU A 82 -6.43 -13.47 -0.24
CA GLU A 82 -7.62 -14.04 0.37
C GLU A 82 -8.80 -13.07 0.26
N ARG A 83 -8.61 -11.82 0.64
CA ARG A 83 -9.64 -10.78 0.56
C ARG A 83 -10.16 -10.58 -0.86
N MET A 84 -9.26 -10.45 -1.84
CA MET A 84 -9.63 -10.21 -3.24
C MET A 84 -10.31 -11.41 -3.87
N ASN A 85 -9.85 -12.62 -3.58
CA ASN A 85 -10.46 -13.84 -4.11
C ASN A 85 -11.84 -14.09 -3.49
N ASN A 86 -12.01 -13.84 -2.20
CA ASN A 86 -13.32 -13.93 -1.55
C ASN A 86 -14.31 -12.94 -2.16
N LYS A 87 -13.86 -11.71 -2.42
CA LYS A 87 -14.68 -10.71 -3.10
C LYS A 87 -15.09 -11.14 -4.51
N SER A 88 -14.16 -11.74 -5.26
CA SER A 88 -14.46 -12.28 -6.60
C SER A 88 -15.53 -13.36 -6.53
N ILE A 89 -15.41 -14.30 -5.60
CA ILE A 89 -16.38 -15.37 -5.39
C ILE A 89 -17.77 -14.82 -5.02
N GLU A 90 -17.84 -13.85 -4.12
CA GLU A 90 -19.07 -13.17 -3.74
C GLU A 90 -19.76 -12.50 -4.94
N MET A 91 -18.98 -12.01 -5.90
CA MET A 91 -19.48 -11.38 -7.14
C MET A 91 -19.74 -12.40 -8.27
N GLY A 92 -19.63 -13.70 -8.01
CA GLY A 92 -19.82 -14.75 -9.00
C GLY A 92 -18.70 -14.85 -10.02
N LYS A 93 -17.51 -14.35 -9.70
CA LYS A 93 -16.33 -14.38 -10.57
C LYS A 93 -15.32 -15.40 -10.09
N GLU A 94 -14.48 -15.90 -11.02
CA GLU A 94 -13.39 -16.79 -10.67
C GLU A 94 -12.31 -16.06 -9.83
N PRO A 95 -11.81 -16.70 -8.76
CA PRO A 95 -10.68 -16.17 -8.01
C PRO A 95 -9.40 -16.28 -8.85
N ARG A 96 -8.72 -15.15 -9.08
CA ARG A 96 -7.55 -15.09 -9.98
C ARG A 96 -6.28 -14.56 -9.33
N HIS A 97 -6.35 -14.14 -8.07
CA HIS A 97 -5.20 -13.56 -7.39
C HIS A 97 -4.32 -14.63 -6.75
N ASN A 98 -3.02 -14.49 -6.92
CA ASN A 98 -1.98 -15.35 -6.34
C ASN A 98 -0.71 -14.53 -6.09
N LEU A 99 0.33 -15.15 -5.54
CA LEU A 99 1.59 -14.46 -5.22
C LEU A 99 2.31 -13.90 -6.46
N ASP A 100 2.04 -14.44 -7.65
CA ASP A 100 2.69 -13.98 -8.87
C ASP A 100 2.04 -12.72 -9.45
N ASN A 101 0.82 -12.36 -9.04
CA ASN A 101 0.09 -11.24 -9.63
C ASN A 101 -0.44 -10.20 -8.63
N ILE A 102 -0.38 -10.46 -7.33
CA ILE A 102 -0.96 -9.54 -6.33
C ILE A 102 -0.07 -8.34 -6.02
N ALA A 103 1.23 -8.52 -6.06
CA ALA A 103 2.21 -7.50 -5.69
C ALA A 103 3.34 -7.48 -6.72
N ASN A 104 3.16 -6.67 -7.76
CA ASN A 104 4.08 -6.62 -8.90
C ASN A 104 5.00 -5.39 -8.89
N LYS A 105 4.64 -4.35 -8.14
CA LYS A 105 5.39 -3.09 -8.10
C LYS A 105 5.73 -2.76 -6.67
N PHE A 106 7.01 -2.76 -6.38
CA PHE A 106 7.57 -2.55 -5.04
C PHE A 106 8.21 -1.18 -4.94
N THR A 107 8.11 -0.57 -3.76
CA THR A 107 8.85 0.65 -3.43
C THR A 107 9.50 0.54 -2.07
N TYR A 108 10.65 1.19 -1.98
CA TYR A 108 11.33 1.48 -0.75
C TYR A 108 11.57 2.98 -0.70
N ILE A 109 11.00 3.65 0.29
CA ILE A 109 11.20 5.08 0.50
C ILE A 109 12.10 5.27 1.71
N LYS A 110 13.33 5.67 1.45
CA LYS A 110 14.33 5.96 2.48
C LYS A 110 14.10 7.31 3.13
N ALA A 111 13.77 8.30 2.31
CA ALA A 111 13.55 9.68 2.73
C ALA A 111 12.71 10.40 1.68
N ASP A 112 12.12 11.51 2.06
CA ASP A 112 11.39 12.40 1.15
C ASP A 112 11.72 13.85 1.53
N GLU A 113 11.20 14.79 0.77
CA GLU A 113 11.28 16.20 1.09
C GLU A 113 10.66 16.45 2.47
N LYS A 114 11.21 17.44 3.17
CA LYS A 114 10.74 17.78 4.51
C LYS A 114 9.23 18.03 4.51
N ASP A 115 8.54 17.38 5.45
CA ASP A 115 7.10 17.53 5.69
C ASP A 115 6.19 17.04 4.56
N ARG A 116 6.72 16.41 3.49
CA ARG A 116 5.85 15.85 2.46
C ARG A 116 5.11 14.62 2.95
N ILE A 117 5.81 13.66 3.56
CA ILE A 117 5.19 12.46 4.14
C ILE A 117 5.03 12.66 5.63
N VAL A 118 3.80 12.56 6.12
CA VAL A 118 3.47 12.65 7.54
C VAL A 118 2.96 11.29 8.00
N LEU A 119 3.57 10.76 9.06
CA LEU A 119 3.20 9.47 9.65
C LEU A 119 2.33 9.68 10.88
N ILE A 120 1.19 8.99 10.92
CA ILE A 120 0.40 8.83 12.14
C ILE A 120 0.48 7.36 12.54
N ILE A 121 1.16 7.10 13.65
CA ILE A 121 1.32 5.75 14.19
C ILE A 121 0.23 5.52 15.22
N VAL A 122 -0.58 4.50 15.00
CA VAL A 122 -1.69 4.13 15.89
C VAL A 122 -1.30 2.89 16.69
N ASN A 123 -1.46 2.97 18.00
CA ASN A 123 -1.12 1.86 18.90
C ASN A 123 -2.20 0.75 18.89
N GLU A 124 -2.57 0.35 17.69
CA GLU A 124 -3.53 -0.73 17.41
C GLU A 124 -3.11 -1.45 16.15
N GLU A 125 -3.60 -2.67 15.96
CA GLU A 125 -3.44 -3.37 14.71
C GLU A 125 -4.42 -2.83 13.68
N LEU A 126 -3.94 -2.32 12.56
CA LEU A 126 -4.75 -1.74 11.49
C LEU A 126 -4.33 -2.31 10.13
N GLY A 127 -5.30 -2.86 9.40
CA GLY A 127 -5.10 -3.39 8.06
C GLY A 127 -4.13 -4.58 8.01
N PHE A 128 -3.63 -4.85 6.86
CA PHE A 128 -2.71 -5.96 6.60
C PHE A 128 -1.27 -5.48 6.62
#